data_09704603bcbbda31a0f4ce2dd303fe1c
#
_entry.id   09704603bcbbda31a0f4ce2dd303fe1c
#
_cell.length_a   1.000
_cell.length_b   1.000
_cell.length_c   1.000
_cell.angle_alpha   90.00
_cell.angle_beta   90.00
_cell.angle_gamma   90.00
#
_symmetry.space_group_name_H-M   'P 1'
#
loop_
_entity.id
_entity.type
_entity.pdbx_description
1 polymer ?
#
loop_
_entity_poly.entity_id
_entity_poly.type
_entity_poly.pdbx_seq_one_letter_code
_entity_poly.pdbx_strand_id
1 'polypeptide(L)'
;MTTVKRIRSGRAQTLRASRAHRPPHLVDGTWRSRVHHQSEPGGGGGGRARSAPLVLLVDDEQTIRTICRVNLEGDGFSVLEAKDGTEALAAIRRQPPSLVLLDVMMPGVDGWGVAARLAADEKAREIPVVFLSARAADEDRLRAQELGAVGYVVKPFDPVELAGVVRDVLERVGRGERDELNRELADPT
;
A
#
# COMPACT_ATOMS: atom_id res chain seq x y z
N MET A 1 -6.36 -14.45 -53.11
CA MET A 1 -7.72 -14.89 -52.72
C MET A 1 -7.75 -14.99 -51.19
N THR A 2 -8.27 -14.01 -50.54
CA THR A 2 -8.23 -13.80 -49.10
C THR A 2 -9.58 -14.22 -48.52
N THR A 3 -9.58 -15.27 -47.71
CA THR A 3 -10.80 -15.75 -47.03
C THR A 3 -10.91 -15.11 -45.65
N VAL A 4 -11.81 -14.15 -45.50
CA VAL A 4 -12.19 -13.55 -44.22
C VAL A 4 -13.22 -14.46 -43.55
N LYS A 5 -12.88 -15.00 -42.39
CA LYS A 5 -13.81 -15.78 -41.55
C LYS A 5 -14.53 -14.86 -40.56
N ARG A 6 -15.81 -14.68 -40.78
CA ARG A 6 -16.76 -13.91 -39.96
C ARG A 6 -17.11 -14.75 -38.71
N ILE A 7 -16.85 -14.21 -37.51
CA ILE A 7 -17.32 -14.83 -36.26
C ILE A 7 -18.58 -14.09 -35.81
N ARG A 8 -19.62 -14.88 -35.53
CA ARG A 8 -20.97 -14.46 -35.19
C ARG A 8 -21.05 -13.95 -33.75
N SER A 9 -21.87 -12.92 -33.61
CA SER A 9 -22.40 -12.34 -32.35
C SER A 9 -23.04 -13.39 -31.42
N GLY A 10 -22.67 -13.37 -30.14
CA GLY A 10 -23.32 -14.09 -29.06
C GLY A 10 -23.59 -13.18 -27.87
N ARG A 11 -24.87 -12.85 -27.70
CA ARG A 11 -25.64 -12.43 -26.53
C ARG A 11 -24.92 -11.65 -25.42
N ALA A 12 -25.28 -10.38 -25.31
CA ALA A 12 -25.17 -9.56 -24.11
C ALA A 12 -25.98 -10.18 -22.94
N GLN A 13 -25.29 -10.51 -21.85
CA GLN A 13 -25.94 -10.70 -20.56
C GLN A 13 -25.80 -9.43 -19.76
N THR A 14 -26.92 -8.83 -19.43
CA THR A 14 -27.08 -7.69 -18.55
C THR A 14 -26.65 -8.04 -17.14
N LEU A 15 -25.47 -7.59 -16.71
CA LEU A 15 -25.07 -7.56 -15.32
C LEU A 15 -25.68 -6.32 -14.66
N ARG A 16 -26.52 -6.55 -13.66
CA ARG A 16 -27.10 -5.54 -12.76
C ARG A 16 -25.98 -4.72 -12.13
N ALA A 17 -26.03 -3.42 -12.36
CA ALA A 17 -25.18 -2.43 -11.69
C ALA A 17 -25.43 -2.48 -10.17
N SER A 18 -24.43 -2.92 -9.43
CA SER A 18 -24.33 -2.71 -7.99
C SER A 18 -24.00 -1.23 -7.75
N ARG A 19 -24.66 -0.64 -6.77
CA ARG A 19 -24.68 0.79 -6.46
C ARG A 19 -23.27 1.36 -6.41
N ALA A 20 -22.92 2.18 -7.39
CA ALA A 20 -21.76 3.04 -7.40
C ALA A 20 -21.85 4.03 -6.22
N HIS A 21 -20.79 4.05 -5.41
CA HIS A 21 -20.56 5.10 -4.43
C HIS A 21 -20.31 6.39 -5.20
N ARG A 22 -21.25 7.35 -5.15
CA ARG A 22 -21.10 8.67 -5.77
C ARG A 22 -20.09 9.47 -4.97
N PRO A 23 -19.10 10.09 -5.62
CA PRO A 23 -18.25 11.07 -4.94
C PRO A 23 -19.08 12.31 -4.55
N PRO A 24 -18.73 13.00 -3.44
CA PRO A 24 -19.44 14.20 -3.01
C PRO A 24 -19.29 15.31 -4.05
N HIS A 25 -20.43 15.91 -4.45
CA HIS A 25 -20.46 17.03 -5.38
C HIS A 25 -19.91 18.30 -4.74
N LEU A 26 -19.01 18.96 -5.45
CA LEU A 26 -18.54 20.30 -5.18
C LEU A 26 -19.68 21.29 -5.46
N VAL A 27 -20.15 21.97 -4.45
CA VAL A 27 -21.01 23.15 -4.56
C VAL A 27 -20.32 24.28 -3.80
N ASP A 28 -20.04 25.39 -4.52
CA ASP A 28 -19.63 26.69 -4.04
C ASP A 28 -18.36 26.78 -3.15
N GLY A 29 -17.27 26.21 -3.59
CA GLY A 29 -15.91 26.71 -3.25
C GLY A 29 -15.53 26.90 -1.77
N THR A 30 -16.31 26.43 -0.79
CA THR A 30 -15.98 26.58 0.63
C THR A 30 -15.97 25.26 1.37
N TRP A 31 -14.79 24.90 1.89
CA TRP A 31 -14.62 23.80 2.83
C TRP A 31 -15.26 24.18 4.17
N ARG A 32 -16.43 23.62 4.47
CA ARG A 32 -16.99 23.68 5.84
C ARG A 32 -16.58 22.42 6.59
N SER A 33 -15.53 22.55 7.40
CA SER A 33 -15.21 21.59 8.44
C SER A 33 -16.37 21.54 9.44
N ARG A 34 -17.11 20.45 9.45
CA ARG A 34 -18.13 20.21 10.46
C ARG A 34 -17.46 19.57 11.68
N VAL A 35 -16.95 20.43 12.55
CA VAL A 35 -16.53 20.05 13.90
C VAL A 35 -17.81 19.84 14.71
N HIS A 36 -18.23 18.61 14.91
CA HIS A 36 -19.23 18.29 15.93
C HIS A 36 -18.52 17.95 17.24
N HIS A 37 -18.35 18.98 18.08
CA HIS A 37 -18.29 18.80 19.51
C HIS A 37 -19.70 18.48 20.01
N GLN A 38 -19.94 17.25 20.43
CA GLN A 38 -20.97 16.93 21.43
C GLN A 38 -20.35 15.90 22.37
N SER A 39 -20.07 16.39 23.57
CA SER A 39 -19.77 15.60 24.74
C SER A 39 -21.07 14.98 25.24
N GLU A 40 -21.16 13.67 25.29
CA GLU A 40 -22.13 12.94 26.09
C GLU A 40 -21.36 11.96 26.98
N PRO A 41 -21.59 11.97 28.29
CA PRO A 41 -20.96 11.02 29.20
C PRO A 41 -21.86 9.81 29.43
N GLY A 42 -21.36 8.62 29.21
CA GLY A 42 -22.00 7.45 29.80
C GLY A 42 -21.86 6.15 29.02
N GLY A 43 -21.19 5.18 29.60
CA GLY A 43 -21.37 3.78 29.27
C GLY A 43 -20.07 3.01 28.99
N GLY A 44 -19.55 2.33 30.02
CA GLY A 44 -18.36 1.50 29.96
C GLY A 44 -18.44 0.36 28.94
N GLY A 45 -17.38 0.22 28.21
CA GLY A 45 -17.05 -0.90 27.37
C GLY A 45 -15.60 -0.72 26.97
N GLY A 46 -14.67 -1.39 27.65
CA GLY A 46 -13.23 -1.32 27.43
C GLY A 46 -12.82 -1.85 26.07
N GLY A 47 -13.13 -1.13 25.00
CA GLY A 47 -12.50 -1.29 23.70
C GLY A 47 -11.11 -0.64 23.82
N ARG A 48 -10.04 -1.44 23.86
CA ARG A 48 -8.67 -0.93 23.63
C ARG A 48 -8.73 -0.11 22.34
N ALA A 49 -8.49 1.20 22.47
CA ALA A 49 -8.27 2.05 21.30
C ALA A 49 -7.16 1.37 20.48
N ARG A 50 -7.50 0.85 19.30
CA ARG A 50 -6.51 0.27 18.40
C ARG A 50 -5.56 1.40 18.02
N SER A 51 -4.31 1.30 18.43
CA SER A 51 -3.28 2.25 17.97
C SER A 51 -3.26 2.26 16.44
N ALA A 52 -3.08 3.43 15.85
CA ALA A 52 -2.94 3.57 14.41
C ALA A 52 -1.86 2.62 13.88
N PRO A 53 -2.11 1.90 12.76
CA PRO A 53 -1.10 1.03 12.17
C PRO A 53 0.16 1.82 11.82
N LEU A 54 1.33 1.30 12.20
CA LEU A 54 2.60 1.94 11.92
C LEU A 54 3.11 1.53 10.54
N VAL A 55 3.33 2.50 9.67
CA VAL A 55 3.92 2.32 8.34
C VAL A 55 5.36 2.83 8.37
N LEU A 56 6.32 2.02 7.96
CA LEU A 56 7.68 2.47 7.70
C LEU A 56 7.80 2.87 6.23
N LEU A 57 8.08 4.13 5.99
CA LEU A 57 8.31 4.71 4.66
C LEU A 57 9.80 4.88 4.42
N VAL A 58 10.34 4.17 3.43
CA VAL A 58 11.76 4.15 3.09
C VAL A 58 11.96 4.65 1.67
N ASP A 59 12.61 5.77 1.51
CA ASP A 59 12.90 6.41 0.23
C ASP A 59 14.06 7.40 0.44
N ASP A 60 15.03 7.52 -0.46
CA ASP A 60 16.14 8.45 -0.28
C ASP A 60 15.76 9.90 -0.60
N GLU A 61 14.66 10.11 -1.34
CA GLU A 61 14.17 11.43 -1.72
C GLU A 61 13.27 12.03 -0.63
N GLN A 62 13.75 13.06 0.05
CA GLN A 62 13.03 13.73 1.15
C GLN A 62 11.65 14.26 0.73
N THR A 63 11.53 14.78 -0.49
CA THR A 63 10.27 15.33 -1.02
C THR A 63 9.19 14.25 -1.08
N ILE A 64 9.55 13.06 -1.61
CA ILE A 64 8.66 11.91 -1.69
C ILE A 64 8.24 11.46 -0.30
N ARG A 65 9.20 11.31 0.64
CA ARG A 65 8.86 10.94 2.02
C ARG A 65 7.88 11.93 2.66
N THR A 66 8.14 13.25 2.51
CA THR A 66 7.28 14.28 3.10
C THR A 66 5.85 14.20 2.56
N ILE A 67 5.68 14.09 1.23
CA ILE A 67 4.35 14.04 0.60
C ILE A 67 3.62 12.75 1.01
N CYS A 68 4.27 11.61 0.93
CA CYS A 68 3.68 10.33 1.31
C CYS A 68 3.30 10.29 2.79
N ARG A 69 4.17 10.79 3.70
CA ARG A 69 3.88 10.88 5.13
C ARG A 69 2.63 11.69 5.41
N VAL A 70 2.51 12.89 4.84
CA VAL A 70 1.34 13.75 5.07
C VAL A 70 0.03 13.07 4.65
N ASN A 71 0.03 12.37 3.50
CA ASN A 71 -1.16 11.67 3.04
C ASN A 71 -1.48 10.44 3.90
N LEU A 72 -0.49 9.64 4.28
CA LEU A 72 -0.67 8.48 5.15
C LEU A 72 -1.17 8.88 6.55
N GLU A 73 -0.59 9.92 7.15
CA GLU A 73 -1.03 10.45 8.44
C GLU A 73 -2.46 11.01 8.36
N GLY A 74 -2.81 11.70 7.26
CA GLY A 74 -4.16 12.17 6.99
C GLY A 74 -5.20 11.06 6.89
N ASP A 75 -4.78 9.86 6.48
CA ASP A 75 -5.59 8.65 6.38
C ASP A 75 -5.60 7.79 7.66
N GLY A 76 -4.96 8.28 8.73
CA GLY A 76 -5.00 7.67 10.06
C GLY A 76 -3.90 6.64 10.33
N PHE A 77 -2.85 6.58 9.53
CA PHE A 77 -1.65 5.80 9.82
C PHE A 77 -0.67 6.57 10.69
N SER A 78 0.14 5.85 11.47
CA SER A 78 1.37 6.41 12.05
C SER A 78 2.52 6.14 11.09
N VAL A 79 3.39 7.14 10.84
CA VAL A 79 4.48 6.99 9.87
C VAL A 79 5.83 7.12 10.54
N LEU A 80 6.71 6.18 10.26
CA LEU A 80 8.13 6.23 10.58
C LEU A 80 8.89 6.37 9.25
N GLU A 81 9.83 7.30 9.17
CA GLU A 81 10.61 7.53 7.96
C GLU A 81 12.03 6.93 8.10
N ALA A 82 12.57 6.45 6.98
CA ALA A 82 13.97 6.12 6.82
C ALA A 82 14.45 6.60 5.44
N LYS A 83 15.65 7.17 5.38
CA LYS A 83 16.21 7.73 4.14
C LYS A 83 17.09 6.74 3.37
N ASP A 84 17.41 5.59 3.97
CA ASP A 84 18.22 4.55 3.36
C ASP A 84 17.93 3.18 3.99
N GLY A 85 18.45 2.12 3.39
CA GLY A 85 18.22 0.76 3.85
C GLY A 85 18.83 0.45 5.23
N THR A 86 19.89 1.16 5.62
CA THR A 86 20.52 0.98 6.94
C THR A 86 19.64 1.54 8.05
N GLU A 87 19.10 2.74 7.86
CA GLU A 87 18.10 3.32 8.77
C GLU A 87 16.84 2.47 8.84
N ALA A 88 16.36 1.97 7.68
CA ALA A 88 15.19 1.10 7.62
C ALA A 88 15.35 -0.15 8.49
N LEU A 89 16.46 -0.88 8.33
CA LEU A 89 16.75 -2.07 9.12
C LEU A 89 16.90 -1.78 10.62
N ALA A 90 17.48 -0.63 10.97
CA ALA A 90 17.60 -0.20 12.37
C ALA A 90 16.22 0.17 12.94
N ALA A 91 15.37 0.84 12.16
CA ALA A 91 14.01 1.21 12.55
C ALA A 91 13.15 -0.03 12.80
N ILE A 92 13.16 -1.02 11.90
CA ILE A 92 12.41 -2.28 12.02
C ILE A 92 12.78 -3.04 13.27
N ARG A 93 14.08 -3.13 13.60
CA ARG A 93 14.55 -3.82 14.82
C ARG A 93 14.10 -3.12 16.10
N ARG A 94 14.04 -1.79 16.08
CA ARG A 94 13.64 -1.00 17.26
C ARG A 94 12.13 -1.01 17.47
N GLN A 95 11.37 -0.89 16.39
CA GLN A 95 9.93 -0.80 16.41
C GLN A 95 9.37 -1.46 15.13
N PRO A 96 9.00 -2.75 15.18
CA PRO A 96 8.45 -3.44 14.03
C PRO A 96 7.19 -2.73 13.48
N PRO A 97 7.16 -2.34 12.20
CA PRO A 97 6.00 -1.70 11.60
C PRO A 97 4.94 -2.72 11.20
N SER A 98 3.73 -2.24 10.98
CA SER A 98 2.63 -3.04 10.40
C SER A 98 2.82 -3.28 8.91
N LEU A 99 3.56 -2.39 8.21
CA LEU A 99 3.86 -2.48 6.78
C LEU A 99 5.10 -1.62 6.47
N VAL A 100 5.88 -2.05 5.47
CA VAL A 100 7.01 -1.29 4.92
C VAL A 100 6.69 -0.87 3.49
N LEU A 101 6.73 0.44 3.21
CA LEU A 101 6.82 1.02 1.87
C LEU A 101 8.30 1.22 1.57
N LEU A 102 8.81 0.57 0.54
CA LEU A 102 10.25 0.43 0.31
C LEU A 102 10.65 0.84 -1.09
N ASP A 103 11.37 1.95 -1.22
CA ASP A 103 11.97 2.31 -2.50
C ASP A 103 13.04 1.29 -2.89
N VAL A 104 13.04 0.92 -4.19
CA VAL A 104 14.01 -0.02 -4.74
C VAL A 104 15.37 0.62 -4.90
N MET A 105 15.41 1.87 -5.40
CA MET A 105 16.63 2.51 -5.87
C MET A 105 17.16 3.51 -4.84
N MET A 106 17.90 3.01 -3.87
CA MET A 106 18.56 3.84 -2.85
C MET A 106 20.07 3.61 -2.83
N PRO A 107 20.86 4.63 -2.45
CA PRO A 107 22.31 4.47 -2.30
C PRO A 107 22.66 3.56 -1.11
N GLY A 108 23.76 2.81 -1.24
CA GLY A 108 24.24 1.90 -0.21
C GLY A 108 23.44 0.60 -0.18
N VAL A 109 22.64 0.37 0.87
CA VAL A 109 21.74 -0.79 0.94
C VAL A 109 20.45 -0.44 0.22
N ASP A 110 20.28 -1.01 -0.98
CA ASP A 110 19.07 -0.83 -1.80
C ASP A 110 17.84 -1.55 -1.24
N GLY A 111 16.67 -1.30 -1.83
CA GLY A 111 15.42 -1.93 -1.39
C GLY A 111 15.44 -3.45 -1.49
N TRP A 112 16.08 -4.01 -2.52
CA TRP A 112 16.22 -5.46 -2.65
C TRP A 112 17.04 -6.07 -1.50
N GLY A 113 18.13 -5.39 -1.13
CA GLY A 113 18.97 -5.81 -0.01
C GLY A 113 18.27 -5.71 1.35
N VAL A 114 17.38 -4.73 1.53
CA VAL A 114 16.51 -4.64 2.72
C VAL A 114 15.53 -5.80 2.75
N ALA A 115 14.77 -6.02 1.67
CA ALA A 115 13.76 -7.07 1.58
C ALA A 115 14.37 -8.47 1.78
N ALA A 116 15.54 -8.76 1.18
CA ALA A 116 16.24 -10.02 1.36
C ALA A 116 16.62 -10.28 2.83
N ARG A 117 17.04 -9.23 3.56
CA ARG A 117 17.33 -9.37 5.00
C ARG A 117 16.08 -9.57 5.84
N LEU A 118 14.96 -8.94 5.49
CA LEU A 118 13.67 -9.19 6.14
C LEU A 118 13.20 -10.62 5.90
N ALA A 119 13.26 -11.10 4.67
CA ALA A 119 12.88 -12.48 4.31
C ALA A 119 13.71 -13.55 5.06
N ALA A 120 14.98 -13.24 5.36
CA ALA A 120 15.89 -14.14 6.09
C ALA A 120 15.70 -14.09 7.61
N ASP A 121 15.02 -13.09 8.16
CA ASP A 121 14.80 -12.92 9.61
C ASP A 121 13.45 -13.50 10.01
N GLU A 122 13.44 -14.50 10.91
CA GLU A 122 12.22 -15.21 11.34
C GLU A 122 11.14 -14.28 11.93
N LYS A 123 11.52 -13.16 12.53
CA LYS A 123 10.58 -12.20 13.15
C LYS A 123 10.13 -11.14 12.16
N ALA A 124 11.03 -10.73 11.24
CA ALA A 124 10.76 -9.65 10.32
C ALA A 124 10.11 -10.11 9.00
N ARG A 125 10.26 -11.37 8.60
CA ARG A 125 9.67 -11.92 7.36
C ARG A 125 8.15 -11.82 7.28
N GLU A 126 7.48 -11.72 8.43
CA GLU A 126 6.03 -11.58 8.50
C GLU A 126 5.56 -10.13 8.25
N ILE A 127 6.47 -9.16 8.26
CA ILE A 127 6.13 -7.76 7.97
C ILE A 127 5.84 -7.64 6.46
N PRO A 128 4.65 -7.19 6.05
CA PRO A 128 4.33 -7.00 4.65
C PRO A 128 5.18 -5.89 4.04
N VAL A 129 5.76 -6.15 2.86
CA VAL A 129 6.57 -5.21 2.10
C VAL A 129 5.86 -4.85 0.80
N VAL A 130 5.70 -3.55 0.54
CA VAL A 130 5.25 -2.99 -0.73
C VAL A 130 6.41 -2.21 -1.34
N PHE A 131 6.87 -2.62 -2.51
CA PHE A 131 7.92 -1.90 -3.22
C PHE A 131 7.40 -0.66 -3.92
N LEU A 132 8.21 0.40 -3.91
CA LEU A 132 8.05 1.61 -4.71
C LEU A 132 9.19 1.61 -5.73
N SER A 133 8.91 1.69 -7.03
CA SER A 133 9.95 1.56 -8.05
C SER A 133 9.70 2.44 -9.27
N ALA A 134 10.76 3.00 -9.84
CA ALA A 134 10.70 3.68 -11.13
C ALA A 134 10.59 2.71 -12.32
N ARG A 135 10.67 1.40 -12.09
CA ARG A 135 10.63 0.37 -13.13
C ARG A 135 9.33 -0.43 -13.04
N ALA A 136 8.73 -0.68 -14.21
CA ALA A 136 7.52 -1.49 -14.35
C ALA A 136 7.83 -2.86 -14.99
N ALA A 137 9.09 -3.32 -14.97
CA ALA A 137 9.51 -4.56 -15.62
C ALA A 137 8.96 -5.79 -14.88
N ASP A 138 8.51 -6.78 -15.63
CA ASP A 138 7.99 -8.04 -15.08
C ASP A 138 9.05 -8.78 -14.26
N GLU A 139 10.33 -8.70 -14.66
CA GLU A 139 11.47 -9.25 -13.92
C GLU A 139 11.59 -8.69 -12.50
N ASP A 140 11.35 -7.38 -12.33
CA ASP A 140 11.38 -6.73 -11.02
C ASP A 140 10.18 -7.17 -10.15
N ARG A 141 9.01 -7.41 -10.76
CA ARG A 141 7.83 -7.94 -10.05
C ARG A 141 8.04 -9.39 -9.62
N LEU A 142 8.63 -10.23 -10.48
CA LEU A 142 8.99 -11.60 -10.13
C LEU A 142 10.01 -11.63 -8.97
N ARG A 143 11.02 -10.77 -9.02
CA ARG A 143 11.99 -10.64 -7.94
C ARG A 143 11.35 -10.20 -6.63
N ALA A 144 10.40 -9.25 -6.69
CA ALA A 144 9.64 -8.83 -5.51
C ALA A 144 8.84 -10.01 -4.93
N GLN A 145 8.19 -10.79 -5.78
CA GLN A 145 7.47 -12.00 -5.38
C GLN A 145 8.37 -13.01 -4.69
N GLU A 146 9.53 -13.33 -5.26
CA GLU A 146 10.52 -14.26 -4.67
C GLU A 146 10.99 -13.82 -3.28
N LEU A 147 11.03 -12.51 -3.02
CA LEU A 147 11.38 -11.93 -1.73
C LEU A 147 10.18 -11.84 -0.76
N GLY A 148 9.00 -12.36 -1.13
CA GLY A 148 7.82 -12.39 -0.26
C GLY A 148 7.11 -11.04 -0.13
N ALA A 149 7.31 -10.11 -1.07
CA ALA A 149 6.58 -8.86 -1.12
C ALA A 149 5.08 -9.10 -1.35
N VAL A 150 4.26 -8.15 -0.95
CA VAL A 150 2.79 -8.19 -1.05
C VAL A 150 2.22 -7.06 -1.91
N GLY A 151 3.08 -6.23 -2.48
CA GLY A 151 2.69 -5.14 -3.37
C GLY A 151 3.88 -4.54 -4.11
N TYR A 152 3.57 -3.93 -5.25
CA TYR A 152 4.55 -3.26 -6.10
C TYR A 152 3.88 -2.04 -6.76
N VAL A 153 4.35 -0.85 -6.45
CA VAL A 153 3.82 0.42 -6.94
C VAL A 153 4.86 1.08 -7.84
N VAL A 154 4.45 1.44 -9.05
CA VAL A 154 5.34 2.08 -10.03
C VAL A 154 5.32 3.59 -9.85
N LYS A 155 6.48 4.21 -9.77
CA LYS A 155 6.67 5.68 -9.77
C LYS A 155 6.56 6.22 -11.22
N PRO A 156 5.92 7.38 -11.46
CA PRO A 156 5.26 8.23 -10.48
C PRO A 156 3.88 7.69 -10.08
N PHE A 157 3.53 7.79 -8.81
CA PHE A 157 2.23 7.41 -8.26
C PHE A 157 1.55 8.61 -7.59
N ASP A 158 0.23 8.54 -7.43
CA ASP A 158 -0.50 9.52 -6.62
C ASP A 158 -0.34 9.16 -5.12
N PRO A 159 0.22 10.06 -4.29
CA PRO A 159 0.36 9.83 -2.86
C PRO A 159 -0.97 9.59 -2.12
N VAL A 160 -2.09 10.08 -2.65
CA VAL A 160 -3.43 9.82 -2.11
C VAL A 160 -3.83 8.35 -2.37
N GLU A 161 -3.55 7.83 -3.57
CA GLU A 161 -3.81 6.44 -3.92
C GLU A 161 -2.95 5.47 -3.09
N LEU A 162 -1.72 5.87 -2.75
CA LEU A 162 -0.80 5.06 -1.94
C LEU A 162 -1.39 4.70 -0.57
N ALA A 163 -2.10 5.62 0.07
CA ALA A 163 -2.79 5.36 1.34
C ALA A 163 -3.90 4.29 1.19
N GLY A 164 -4.60 4.30 0.04
CA GLY A 164 -5.55 3.25 -0.33
C GLY A 164 -4.89 1.88 -0.47
N VAL A 165 -3.74 1.81 -1.15
CA VAL A 165 -2.94 0.59 -1.30
C VAL A 165 -2.52 0.04 0.06
N VAL A 166 -1.99 0.88 0.94
CA VAL A 166 -1.58 0.47 2.30
C VAL A 166 -2.75 -0.11 3.08
N ARG A 167 -3.93 0.53 3.00
CA ARG A 167 -5.14 0.06 3.69
C ARG A 167 -5.58 -1.31 3.17
N ASP A 168 -5.68 -1.48 1.85
CA ASP A 168 -6.06 -2.75 1.22
C ASP A 168 -5.11 -3.88 1.60
N VAL A 169 -3.81 -3.65 1.50
CA VAL A 169 -2.78 -4.63 1.89
C VAL A 169 -2.93 -5.04 3.36
N LEU A 170 -3.06 -4.08 4.29
CA LEU A 170 -3.20 -4.37 5.71
C LEU A 170 -4.50 -5.14 6.02
N GLU A 171 -5.60 -4.82 5.35
CA GLU A 171 -6.87 -5.53 5.49
C GLU A 171 -6.77 -6.97 4.97
N ARG A 172 -6.19 -7.17 3.79
CA ARG A 172 -6.02 -8.49 3.16
C ARG A 172 -5.05 -9.36 3.95
N VAL A 173 -3.92 -8.80 4.41
CA VAL A 173 -2.98 -9.51 5.30
C VAL A 173 -3.68 -9.89 6.61
N GLY A 174 -4.49 -9.00 7.18
CA GLY A 174 -5.29 -9.27 8.38
C GLY A 174 -6.33 -10.39 8.20
N ARG A 175 -6.77 -10.66 6.97
CA ARG A 175 -7.62 -11.81 6.60
C ARG A 175 -6.85 -13.08 6.26
N GLY A 176 -5.53 -13.04 6.28
CA GLY A 176 -4.66 -14.18 5.94
C GLY A 176 -4.40 -14.36 4.44
N GLU A 177 -4.66 -13.34 3.61
CA GLU A 177 -4.50 -13.36 2.15
C GLU A 177 -3.09 -12.96 1.67
N ARG A 178 -2.08 -13.04 2.53
CA ARG A 178 -0.70 -12.63 2.21
C ARG A 178 -0.13 -13.37 1.00
N ASP A 179 -0.31 -14.69 0.96
CA ASP A 179 0.21 -15.52 -0.14
C ASP A 179 -0.52 -15.26 -1.46
N GLU A 180 -1.76 -14.82 -1.38
CA GLU A 180 -2.54 -14.41 -2.55
C GLU A 180 -2.01 -13.09 -3.11
N LEU A 181 -1.83 -12.08 -2.26
CA LEU A 181 -1.19 -10.80 -2.62
C LEU A 181 0.18 -11.03 -3.27
N ASN A 182 1.00 -11.89 -2.70
CA ASN A 182 2.31 -12.21 -3.25
C ASN A 182 2.22 -12.85 -4.63
N ARG A 183 1.28 -13.77 -4.87
CA ARG A 183 1.09 -14.41 -6.19
C ARG A 183 0.59 -13.44 -7.25
N GLU A 184 -0.26 -12.49 -6.89
CA GLU A 184 -0.78 -11.46 -7.80
C GLU A 184 0.34 -10.56 -8.38
N LEU A 185 1.51 -10.47 -7.74
CA LEU A 185 2.64 -9.69 -8.26
C LEU A 185 3.21 -10.25 -9.56
N ALA A 186 3.17 -11.57 -9.76
CA ALA A 186 3.70 -12.22 -10.95
C ALA A 186 2.70 -12.28 -12.10
N ASP A 187 1.41 -12.15 -11.81
CA ASP A 187 0.33 -12.21 -12.81
C ASP A 187 -0.61 -10.99 -12.64
N PRO A 188 -0.14 -9.79 -13.00
CA PRO A 188 -0.97 -8.58 -12.97
C PRO A 188 -2.00 -8.66 -14.10
N THR A 189 -3.22 -9.12 -13.79
CA THR A 189 -4.38 -9.13 -14.71
C THR A 189 -4.85 -7.72 -15.07
#